data_e0c3fc5d908146bef7c71a7eb25cbc48
#
_entry.id   e0c3fc5d908146bef7c71a7eb25cbc48
#
_cell.length_a   1.000
_cell.length_b   1.000
_cell.length_c   1.000
_cell.angle_alpha   90.00
_cell.angle_beta   90.00
_cell.angle_gamma   90.00
#
_symmetry.space_group_name_H-M   'P 1'
#
loop_
_entity.id
_entity.type
_entity.pdbx_description
1 polymer ?
#
loop_
_entity_poly.entity_id
_entity_poly.type
_entity_poly.pdbx_seq_one_letter_code
_entity_poly.pdbx_strand_id
1 'polypeptide(L)'
;MPDSLPPGVRRRVVELASERLGVMAAEKVPPSLRKIARFAPARRAALGATPIAAALETDEAFRDEVVELVRAAFPDVVDALDEGASLPAADPSDVAAIAYLLRSEGWVDRVEQARGVE
;
A
#
# COMPACT_ATOMS: atom_id res chain seq x y z
N MET A 1 11.26 1.44 2.98
CA MET A 1 12.20 1.38 1.86
C MET A 1 11.55 0.80 0.63
N PRO A 2 11.02 1.66 -0.26
CA PRO A 2 10.28 1.17 -1.42
C PRO A 2 11.09 0.25 -2.33
N ASP A 3 12.39 0.55 -2.48
CA ASP A 3 13.25 -0.21 -3.38
C ASP A 3 13.59 -1.59 -2.87
N SER A 4 13.38 -1.85 -1.57
CA SER A 4 13.65 -3.16 -0.98
C SER A 4 12.44 -4.08 -0.96
N LEU A 5 11.27 -3.60 -1.38
CA LEU A 5 10.09 -4.44 -1.47
C LEU A 5 10.18 -5.39 -2.66
N PRO A 6 9.72 -6.65 -2.52
CA PRO A 6 9.60 -7.53 -3.67
C PRO A 6 8.71 -6.91 -4.74
N PRO A 7 8.97 -7.16 -6.04
CA PRO A 7 8.22 -6.50 -7.12
C PRO A 7 6.70 -6.65 -7.03
N GLY A 8 6.20 -7.82 -6.68
CA GLY A 8 4.76 -8.04 -6.54
C GLY A 8 4.16 -7.27 -5.37
N VAL A 9 4.89 -7.19 -4.25
CA VAL A 9 4.47 -6.41 -3.08
C VAL A 9 4.45 -4.93 -3.43
N ARG A 10 5.52 -4.44 -4.05
CA ARG A 10 5.61 -3.03 -4.47
C ARG A 10 4.48 -2.65 -5.40
N ARG A 11 4.21 -3.49 -6.39
CA ARG A 11 3.12 -3.25 -7.34
C ARG A 11 1.78 -3.16 -6.62
N ARG A 12 1.51 -4.07 -5.69
CA ARG A 12 0.24 -4.07 -4.95
C ARG A 12 0.11 -2.84 -4.06
N VAL A 13 1.19 -2.46 -3.37
CA VAL A 13 1.21 -1.24 -2.56
C VAL A 13 0.88 -0.01 -3.41
N VAL A 14 1.51 0.11 -4.59
CA VAL A 14 1.28 1.22 -5.50
C VAL A 14 -0.16 1.21 -6.04
N GLU A 15 -0.70 0.04 -6.36
CA GLU A 15 -2.09 -0.08 -6.83
C GLU A 15 -3.08 0.41 -5.78
N LEU A 16 -2.90 -0.01 -4.54
CA LEU A 16 -3.78 0.41 -3.43
C LEU A 16 -3.68 1.92 -3.19
N ALA A 17 -2.47 2.45 -3.19
CA ALA A 17 -2.26 3.88 -3.01
C ALA A 17 -2.82 4.69 -4.19
N SER A 18 -2.68 4.19 -5.41
CA SER A 18 -3.23 4.82 -6.61
C SER A 18 -4.76 4.89 -6.55
N GLU A 19 -5.38 3.82 -6.07
CA GLU A 19 -6.82 3.75 -5.91
C GLU A 19 -7.31 4.81 -4.91
N ARG A 20 -6.64 4.91 -3.77
CA ARG A 20 -7.00 5.93 -2.76
C ARG A 20 -6.76 7.34 -3.29
N LEU A 21 -5.65 7.55 -4.00
CA LEU A 21 -5.29 8.85 -4.56
C LEU A 21 -6.39 9.37 -5.49
N GLY A 22 -7.04 8.49 -6.22
CA GLY A 22 -8.11 8.86 -7.15
C GLY A 22 -9.38 9.39 -6.48
N VAL A 23 -9.57 9.12 -5.18
CA VAL A 23 -10.78 9.54 -4.45
C VAL A 23 -10.48 10.52 -3.31
N MET A 24 -9.22 10.88 -3.11
CA MET A 24 -8.85 11.84 -2.06
C MET A 24 -9.31 13.24 -2.39
N ALA A 25 -9.65 14.02 -1.36
CA ALA A 25 -9.90 15.43 -1.50
C ALA A 25 -8.62 16.11 -2.01
N ALA A 26 -8.76 17.06 -2.93
CA ALA A 26 -7.63 17.70 -3.59
C ALA A 26 -6.63 18.33 -2.61
N GLU A 27 -7.13 18.93 -1.53
CA GLU A 27 -6.29 19.57 -0.51
C GLU A 27 -5.48 18.58 0.32
N LYS A 28 -5.86 17.30 0.32
CA LYS A 28 -5.14 16.24 1.04
C LYS A 28 -4.09 15.55 0.18
N VAL A 29 -4.13 15.75 -1.12
CA VAL A 29 -3.18 15.12 -2.03
C VAL A 29 -1.81 15.77 -1.84
N PRO A 30 -0.73 14.95 -1.61
CA PRO A 30 0.61 15.53 -1.50
C PRO A 30 0.97 16.32 -2.75
N PRO A 31 1.66 17.46 -2.61
CA PRO A 31 2.03 18.29 -3.78
C PRO A 31 2.74 17.52 -4.88
N SER A 32 3.60 16.57 -4.52
CA SER A 32 4.35 15.76 -5.48
C SER A 32 3.45 14.81 -6.28
N LEU A 33 2.22 14.57 -5.83
CA LEU A 33 1.30 13.63 -6.46
C LEU A 33 0.10 14.32 -7.13
N ARG A 34 0.02 15.63 -7.08
CA ARG A 34 -1.15 16.35 -7.63
C ARG A 34 -1.38 16.10 -9.11
N LYS A 35 -0.32 16.10 -9.89
CA LYS A 35 -0.40 15.80 -11.32
C LYS A 35 -0.82 14.36 -11.56
N ILE A 36 -0.23 13.45 -10.81
CA ILE A 36 -0.49 12.01 -10.92
C ILE A 36 -1.94 11.69 -10.56
N ALA A 37 -2.49 12.36 -9.57
CA ALA A 37 -3.87 12.15 -9.13
C ALA A 37 -4.89 12.41 -10.25
N ARG A 38 -4.53 13.20 -11.25
CA ARG A 38 -5.41 13.53 -12.39
C ARG A 38 -5.38 12.49 -13.50
N PHE A 39 -4.44 11.56 -13.47
CA PHE A 39 -4.32 10.53 -14.49
C PHE A 39 -5.47 9.51 -14.38
N ALA A 40 -5.80 8.86 -15.48
CA ALA A 40 -6.69 7.71 -15.45
C ALA A 40 -6.10 6.60 -14.56
N PRO A 41 -6.94 5.74 -13.95
CA PRO A 41 -6.44 4.77 -12.95
C PRO A 41 -5.25 3.92 -13.40
N ALA A 42 -5.31 3.33 -14.58
CA ALA A 42 -4.23 2.48 -15.08
C ALA A 42 -2.94 3.28 -15.29
N ARG A 43 -3.07 4.50 -15.79
CA ARG A 43 -1.95 5.39 -16.05
C ARG A 43 -1.33 5.91 -14.76
N ARG A 44 -2.18 6.16 -13.78
CA ARG A 44 -1.76 6.63 -12.45
C ARG A 44 -0.81 5.63 -11.80
N ALA A 45 -1.20 4.35 -11.78
CA ALA A 45 -0.37 3.31 -11.19
C ALA A 45 0.93 3.11 -11.97
N ALA A 46 0.87 3.13 -13.30
CA ALA A 46 2.05 2.88 -14.14
C ALA A 46 3.05 4.03 -14.09
N LEU A 47 2.59 5.26 -14.31
CA LEU A 47 3.48 6.43 -14.40
C LEU A 47 3.80 7.03 -13.03
N GLY A 48 2.95 6.78 -12.04
CA GLY A 48 3.12 7.32 -10.71
C GLY A 48 3.82 6.38 -9.73
N ALA A 49 4.25 5.19 -10.15
CA ALA A 49 4.76 4.17 -9.25
C ALA A 49 5.89 4.69 -8.35
N THR A 50 6.90 5.33 -8.92
CA THR A 50 8.05 5.81 -8.15
C THR A 50 7.67 6.94 -7.18
N PRO A 51 7.00 8.02 -7.61
CA PRO A 51 6.61 9.06 -6.65
C PRO A 51 5.59 8.60 -5.62
N ILE A 52 4.67 7.69 -5.98
CA ILE A 52 3.73 7.14 -5.00
C ILE A 52 4.47 6.34 -3.94
N ALA A 53 5.39 5.46 -4.34
CA ALA A 53 6.18 4.67 -3.40
C ALA A 53 7.00 5.57 -2.47
N ALA A 54 7.61 6.62 -3.01
CA ALA A 54 8.36 7.58 -2.21
C ALA A 54 7.47 8.31 -1.20
N ALA A 55 6.28 8.72 -1.62
CA ALA A 55 5.33 9.40 -0.71
C ALA A 55 4.88 8.49 0.43
N LEU A 56 4.67 7.21 0.16
CA LEU A 56 4.31 6.26 1.21
C LEU A 56 5.39 6.11 2.28
N GLU A 57 6.65 6.32 1.92
CA GLU A 57 7.76 6.26 2.89
C GLU A 57 7.93 7.56 3.66
N THR A 58 7.67 8.70 3.04
CA THR A 58 8.02 10.00 3.60
C THR A 58 6.84 10.81 4.13
N ASP A 59 5.62 10.47 3.72
CA ASP A 59 4.42 11.24 4.08
C ASP A 59 3.46 10.34 4.87
N GLU A 60 3.52 10.46 6.19
CA GLU A 60 2.67 9.66 7.08
C GLU A 60 1.19 9.94 6.86
N ALA A 61 0.82 11.18 6.61
CA ALA A 61 -0.59 11.54 6.39
C ALA A 61 -1.12 10.86 5.12
N PHE A 62 -0.32 10.80 4.07
CA PHE A 62 -0.72 10.09 2.85
C PHE A 62 -0.84 8.59 3.11
N ARG A 63 0.12 8.00 3.83
CA ARG A 63 0.06 6.58 4.18
C ARG A 63 -1.21 6.27 4.99
N ASP A 64 -1.57 7.13 5.94
CA ASP A 64 -2.78 6.96 6.74
C ASP A 64 -4.05 6.99 5.88
N GLU A 65 -4.08 7.81 4.84
CA GLU A 65 -5.20 7.83 3.88
C GLU A 65 -5.32 6.48 3.15
N VAL A 66 -4.19 5.90 2.76
CA VAL A 66 -4.19 4.59 2.10
C VAL A 66 -4.62 3.49 3.08
N VAL A 67 -4.21 3.59 4.33
CA VAL A 67 -4.60 2.65 5.39
C VAL A 67 -6.11 2.63 5.58
N GLU A 68 -6.77 3.78 5.49
CA GLU A 68 -8.24 3.83 5.58
C GLU A 68 -8.91 3.00 4.50
N LEU A 69 -8.42 3.08 3.26
CA LEU A 69 -8.91 2.27 2.17
C LEU A 69 -8.71 0.79 2.46
N VAL A 70 -7.52 0.43 2.94
CA VAL A 70 -7.16 -0.95 3.24
C VAL A 70 -8.06 -1.54 4.34
N ARG A 71 -8.32 -0.78 5.39
CA ARG A 71 -9.19 -1.21 6.48
C ARG A 71 -10.62 -1.46 6.00
N ALA A 72 -11.08 -0.64 5.07
CA ALA A 72 -12.42 -0.79 4.51
C ALA A 72 -12.52 -1.97 3.53
N ALA A 73 -11.47 -2.19 2.73
CA ALA A 73 -11.48 -3.20 1.66
C ALA A 73 -11.10 -4.60 2.16
N PHE A 74 -10.24 -4.68 3.19
CA PHE A 74 -9.69 -5.95 3.67
C PHE A 74 -9.80 -6.09 5.19
N PRO A 75 -11.01 -5.93 5.76
CA PRO A 75 -11.15 -5.91 7.23
C PRO A 75 -10.66 -7.19 7.90
N ASP A 76 -10.87 -8.35 7.29
CA ASP A 76 -10.46 -9.63 7.90
C ASP A 76 -8.95 -9.75 8.01
N VAL A 77 -8.21 -9.32 6.98
CA VAL A 77 -6.75 -9.36 6.99
C VAL A 77 -6.21 -8.35 8.00
N VAL A 78 -6.76 -7.14 8.00
CA VAL A 78 -6.34 -6.08 8.93
C VAL A 78 -6.55 -6.51 10.37
N ASP A 79 -7.73 -7.04 10.69
CA ASP A 79 -8.04 -7.51 12.04
C ASP A 79 -7.11 -8.63 12.48
N ALA A 80 -6.84 -9.59 11.58
CA ALA A 80 -5.92 -10.69 11.90
C ALA A 80 -4.50 -10.18 12.16
N LEU A 81 -4.04 -9.21 11.38
CA LEU A 81 -2.71 -8.62 11.58
C LEU A 81 -2.64 -7.83 12.89
N ASP A 82 -3.67 -7.03 13.19
CA ASP A 82 -3.72 -6.23 14.42
C ASP A 82 -3.78 -7.11 15.67
N GLU A 83 -4.46 -8.25 15.58
CA GLU A 83 -4.67 -9.15 16.72
C GLU A 83 -3.61 -10.26 16.82
N GLY A 84 -2.74 -10.38 15.83
CA GLY A 84 -1.79 -11.49 15.77
C GLY A 84 -2.43 -12.85 15.58
N ALA A 85 -3.63 -12.87 15.00
CA ALA A 85 -4.40 -14.10 14.77
C ALA A 85 -4.02 -14.77 13.45
N SER A 86 -4.55 -15.97 13.23
CA SER A 86 -4.37 -16.69 11.97
C SER A 86 -4.99 -15.90 10.81
N LEU A 87 -4.24 -15.79 9.72
CA LEU A 87 -4.68 -15.01 8.56
C LEU A 87 -5.73 -15.79 7.75
N PRO A 88 -6.72 -15.09 7.17
CA PRO A 88 -7.60 -15.72 6.20
C PRO A 88 -6.81 -16.12 4.94
N ALA A 89 -7.38 -16.96 4.09
CA ALA A 89 -6.75 -17.33 2.83
C ALA A 89 -6.61 -16.09 1.95
N ALA A 90 -5.37 -15.74 1.62
CA ALA A 90 -5.06 -14.55 0.84
C ALA A 90 -3.71 -14.73 0.17
N ASP A 91 -3.48 -13.99 -0.91
CA ASP A 91 -2.20 -13.99 -1.61
C ASP A 91 -1.12 -13.43 -0.68
N PRO A 92 0.05 -14.11 -0.55
CA PRO A 92 1.13 -13.61 0.31
C PRO A 92 1.59 -12.20 -0.03
N SER A 93 1.58 -11.82 -1.30
CA SER A 93 1.96 -10.46 -1.71
C SER A 93 0.95 -9.43 -1.22
N ASP A 94 -0.35 -9.77 -1.25
CA ASP A 94 -1.39 -8.89 -0.73
C ASP A 94 -1.27 -8.71 0.78
N VAL A 95 -1.05 -9.80 1.52
CA VAL A 95 -0.86 -9.75 2.97
C VAL A 95 0.38 -8.90 3.31
N ALA A 96 1.48 -9.10 2.60
CA ALA A 96 2.70 -8.34 2.82
C ALA A 96 2.50 -6.85 2.52
N ALA A 97 1.77 -6.52 1.44
CA ALA A 97 1.47 -5.14 1.08
C ALA A 97 0.64 -4.45 2.19
N ILE A 98 -0.38 -5.14 2.69
CA ILE A 98 -1.23 -4.61 3.75
C ILE A 98 -0.42 -4.43 5.04
N ALA A 99 0.39 -5.43 5.42
CA ALA A 99 1.24 -5.34 6.61
C ALA A 99 2.24 -4.18 6.51
N TYR A 100 2.82 -3.98 5.33
CA TYR A 100 3.73 -2.85 5.08
C TYR A 100 3.02 -1.51 5.29
N LEU A 101 1.82 -1.35 4.71
CA LEU A 101 1.06 -0.10 4.83
C LEU A 101 0.66 0.19 6.27
N LEU A 102 0.24 -0.83 7.00
CA LEU A 102 -0.15 -0.71 8.40
C LEU A 102 1.03 -0.55 9.35
N ARG A 103 2.23 -0.93 8.93
CA ARG A 103 3.40 -1.09 9.82
C ARG A 103 3.06 -2.00 11.00
N SER A 104 2.31 -3.08 10.72
CA SER A 104 1.92 -4.04 11.75
C SER A 104 3.15 -4.74 12.33
N GLU A 105 3.03 -5.26 13.55
CA GLU A 105 4.13 -5.99 14.18
C GLU A 105 4.55 -7.16 13.27
N GLY A 106 5.85 -7.27 13.01
CA GLY A 106 6.41 -8.33 12.15
C GLY A 106 6.21 -8.09 10.66
N TRP A 107 5.87 -6.86 10.23
CA TRP A 107 5.63 -6.60 8.82
C TRP A 107 6.84 -6.88 7.93
N VAL A 108 8.05 -6.66 8.45
CA VAL A 108 9.28 -6.93 7.69
C VAL A 108 9.40 -8.42 7.36
N ASP A 109 9.10 -9.28 8.32
CA ASP A 109 9.14 -10.73 8.10
C ASP A 109 8.12 -11.16 7.06
N ARG A 110 6.94 -10.57 7.06
CA ARG A 110 5.91 -10.89 6.07
C ARG A 110 6.33 -10.47 4.67
N VAL A 111 7.00 -9.33 4.53
CA VAL A 111 7.55 -8.88 3.25
C VAL A 111 8.62 -9.87 2.76
N GLU A 112 9.50 -10.32 3.66
CA GLU A 112 10.54 -11.28 3.30
C GLU A 112 9.95 -12.66 2.92
N GLN A 113 8.88 -13.08 3.57
CA GLN A 113 8.17 -14.31 3.20
C GLN A 113 7.59 -14.22 1.79
N ALA A 114 7.03 -13.05 1.43
CA ALA A 114 6.51 -12.82 0.09
C ALA A 114 7.62 -12.86 -0.96
N ARG A 115 8.82 -12.38 -0.60
CA ARG A 115 9.99 -12.43 -1.49
C ARG A 115 10.34 -13.87 -1.85
N GLY A 116 10.23 -14.79 -0.91
CA GLY A 116 10.50 -16.20 -1.16
C GLY A 116 9.49 -16.88 -2.06
N VAL A 117 8.29 -16.31 -2.20
CA VAL A 117 7.21 -16.84 -3.06
C VAL A 117 7.32 -16.34 -4.49
N GLU A 118 7.89 -15.17 -4.67
CA GLU A 118 8.11 -14.58 -6.00
C GLU A 118 9.34 -15.20 -6.71
#